data_5e4fbdb59af9a33e3ec0bbaf0e1f6c39
#
_entry.id   5e4fbdb59af9a33e3ec0bbaf0e1f6c39
#
_cell.length_a   1.000
_cell.length_b   1.000
_cell.length_c   1.000
_cell.angle_alpha   90.00
_cell.angle_beta   90.00
_cell.angle_gamma   90.00
#
_symmetry.space_group_name_H-M   'P 1'
#
loop_
_entity.id
_entity.type
_entity.pdbx_description
1 polymer ?
#
loop_
_entity_poly.entity_id
_entity_poly.type
_entity_poly.pdbx_seq_one_letter_code
_entity_poly.pdbx_strand_id
1 'polypeptide(L)'
;MIRIATWNMKQAVAPKKPLPELWKWIESEIDPDVIVLTEARVPKDGLPDGWNGIWTPGGIGPRRTWGTIIAAREIELEEAKFKRNPKRIKEYIHPHPATLHTADILIDGDTWATIVGAYGFMPDSKNGWDAALGIVNECVDLLDSGNERVILAGDFNLWPKDILPVVENNLELVDIMGLVDDLPELKGAVGGSRIWTHKNGNSPNAARQELDFIFTTEELADEVVAVAGGIDDFPNAWDVSDHAPVIVDFK
;
A
#
# COMPACT_ATOMS: atom_id res chain seq x y z
N MET A 1 -16.17 9.87 -6.49
CA MET A 1 -14.68 9.92 -6.57
C MET A 1 -14.17 9.28 -5.29
N ILE A 2 -13.23 8.37 -5.40
CA ILE A 2 -12.66 7.63 -4.27
C ILE A 2 -11.15 7.85 -4.26
N ARG A 3 -10.60 8.25 -3.11
CA ARG A 3 -9.18 8.43 -2.89
C ARG A 3 -8.59 7.23 -2.17
N ILE A 4 -7.68 6.54 -2.84
CA ILE A 4 -6.90 5.43 -2.28
C ILE A 4 -5.48 5.93 -2.00
N ALA A 5 -4.95 5.58 -0.83
CA ALA A 5 -3.57 5.93 -0.47
C ALA A 5 -2.79 4.72 0.04
N THR A 6 -1.47 4.82 -0.02
CA THR A 6 -0.57 3.94 0.74
C THR A 6 0.53 4.75 1.41
N TRP A 7 0.94 4.32 2.61
CA TRP A 7 2.02 4.98 3.36
C TRP A 7 2.68 4.04 4.37
N ASN A 8 4.00 3.97 4.35
CA ASN A 8 4.78 3.30 5.41
C ASN A 8 4.98 4.26 6.59
N MET A 9 4.45 3.90 7.76
CA MET A 9 4.45 4.73 8.97
C MET A 9 5.73 4.64 9.79
N LYS A 10 6.66 3.73 9.47
CA LYS A 10 7.93 3.48 10.20
C LYS A 10 7.74 3.21 11.71
N GLN A 11 6.66 2.63 12.11
CA GLN A 11 6.39 2.38 13.53
C GLN A 11 7.02 1.06 14.04
N ALA A 12 7.49 0.20 13.15
CA ALA A 12 8.19 -1.02 13.48
C ALA A 12 9.46 -0.74 14.29
N VAL A 13 10.23 0.30 13.92
CA VAL A 13 11.54 0.60 14.52
C VAL A 13 11.43 1.70 15.58
N ALA A 14 11.03 2.90 15.20
CA ALA A 14 10.93 4.03 16.11
C ALA A 14 9.96 5.07 15.53
N PRO A 15 8.73 5.18 16.04
CA PRO A 15 7.82 6.21 15.59
C PRO A 15 8.42 7.59 15.95
N LYS A 16 8.51 8.47 14.97
CA LYS A 16 8.97 9.85 15.18
C LYS A 16 7.93 10.69 15.92
N LYS A 17 6.64 10.37 15.73
CA LYS A 17 5.50 11.07 16.35
C LYS A 17 4.55 10.09 17.04
N PRO A 18 3.81 10.53 18.07
CA PRO A 18 2.73 9.75 18.66
C PRO A 18 1.70 9.32 17.64
N LEU A 19 1.09 8.16 17.84
CA LEU A 19 0.09 7.60 16.95
C LEU A 19 -1.11 8.52 16.67
N PRO A 20 -1.68 9.25 17.67
CA PRO A 20 -2.76 10.19 17.39
C PRO A 20 -2.38 11.35 16.48
N GLU A 21 -1.11 11.81 16.53
CA GLU A 21 -0.64 12.87 15.63
C GLU A 21 -0.46 12.35 14.19
N LEU A 22 -0.08 11.09 14.02
CA LEU A 22 0.02 10.46 12.70
C LEU A 22 -1.35 10.32 12.05
N TRP A 23 -2.39 9.91 12.80
CA TRP A 23 -3.75 9.84 12.28
C TRP A 23 -4.31 11.22 11.91
N LYS A 24 -4.05 12.23 12.72
CA LYS A 24 -4.42 13.63 12.37
C LYS A 24 -3.72 14.09 11.09
N TRP A 25 -2.44 13.69 10.92
CA TRP A 25 -1.70 14.02 9.71
C TRP A 25 -2.28 13.32 8.48
N ILE A 26 -2.67 12.04 8.59
CA ILE A 26 -3.38 11.31 7.54
C ILE A 26 -4.66 12.05 7.14
N GLU A 27 -5.47 12.45 8.11
CA GLU A 27 -6.74 13.13 7.88
C GLU A 27 -6.58 14.53 7.27
N SER A 28 -5.53 15.28 7.65
CA SER A 28 -5.35 16.66 7.18
C SER A 28 -4.55 16.79 5.90
N GLU A 29 -3.58 15.93 5.66
CA GLU A 29 -2.64 16.06 4.55
C GLU A 29 -2.93 15.09 3.40
N ILE A 30 -3.35 13.85 3.72
CA ILE A 30 -3.65 12.83 2.70
C ILE A 30 -5.14 12.86 2.36
N ASP A 31 -6.00 12.95 3.38
CA ASP A 31 -7.47 12.92 3.29
C ASP A 31 -7.99 11.74 2.45
N PRO A 32 -7.62 10.49 2.78
CA PRO A 32 -7.98 9.32 1.99
C PRO A 32 -9.35 8.77 2.40
N ASP A 33 -10.07 8.19 1.43
CA ASP A 33 -11.24 7.35 1.71
C ASP A 33 -10.82 5.96 2.17
N VAL A 34 -9.77 5.38 1.53
CA VAL A 34 -9.16 4.12 1.92
C VAL A 34 -7.64 4.26 1.93
N ILE A 35 -6.98 3.73 2.95
CA ILE A 35 -5.52 3.77 3.06
C ILE A 35 -4.92 2.43 3.45
N VAL A 36 -3.83 2.04 2.79
CA VAL A 36 -2.95 0.96 3.19
C VAL A 36 -1.79 1.54 4.00
N LEU A 37 -1.73 1.18 5.27
CA LEU A 37 -0.65 1.57 6.17
C LEU A 37 0.29 0.39 6.38
N THR A 38 1.57 0.53 6.03
CA THR A 38 2.59 -0.47 6.29
C THR A 38 3.48 -0.04 7.46
N GLU A 39 4.16 -0.98 8.09
CA GLU A 39 4.87 -0.76 9.36
C GLU A 39 4.02 -0.01 10.42
N ALA A 40 2.72 -0.11 10.33
CA ALA A 40 1.81 0.58 11.23
C ALA A 40 1.68 -0.16 12.57
N ARG A 41 1.54 0.60 13.66
CA ARG A 41 1.28 -0.01 14.96
C ARG A 41 -0.12 -0.61 14.97
N VAL A 42 -0.19 -1.90 15.31
CA VAL A 42 -1.47 -2.60 15.44
C VAL A 42 -2.32 -1.96 16.54
N PRO A 43 -3.55 -1.52 16.23
CA PRO A 43 -4.44 -0.92 17.22
C PRO A 43 -4.82 -1.94 18.28
N LYS A 44 -4.77 -1.55 19.56
CA LYS A 44 -5.23 -2.38 20.67
C LYS A 44 -6.70 -2.12 21.00
N ASP A 45 -7.10 -0.86 20.85
CA ASP A 45 -8.41 -0.37 21.25
C ASP A 45 -9.27 0.02 20.03
N GLY A 46 -8.86 -0.39 18.83
CA GLY A 46 -9.50 -0.02 17.56
C GLY A 46 -8.83 1.19 16.88
N LEU A 47 -9.32 1.49 15.69
CA LEU A 47 -8.93 2.68 14.93
C LEU A 47 -9.60 3.94 15.52
N PRO A 48 -9.15 5.15 15.16
CA PRO A 48 -9.83 6.38 15.55
C PRO A 48 -11.31 6.40 15.12
N ASP A 49 -12.10 7.25 15.79
CA ASP A 49 -13.51 7.43 15.46
C ASP A 49 -13.70 7.78 13.97
N GLY A 50 -14.67 7.16 13.32
CA GLY A 50 -14.97 7.34 11.90
C GLY A 50 -14.15 6.42 10.97
N TRP A 51 -13.17 5.68 11.50
CA TRP A 51 -12.38 4.71 10.75
C TRP A 51 -12.80 3.28 11.07
N ASN A 52 -12.86 2.44 10.04
CA ASN A 52 -12.91 0.99 10.15
C ASN A 52 -11.71 0.38 9.43
N GLY A 53 -11.44 -0.92 9.62
CA GLY A 53 -10.28 -1.49 8.94
C GLY A 53 -10.04 -2.96 9.22
N ILE A 54 -9.07 -3.51 8.48
CA ILE A 54 -8.65 -4.91 8.53
C ILE A 54 -7.15 -4.97 8.86
N TRP A 55 -6.81 -5.76 9.86
CA TRP A 55 -5.43 -6.03 10.30
C TRP A 55 -5.36 -7.34 11.08
N THR A 56 -4.17 -7.91 11.23
CA THR A 56 -3.95 -9.07 12.09
C THR A 56 -3.73 -8.65 13.54
N PRO A 57 -4.61 -9.03 14.49
CA PRO A 57 -4.35 -8.83 15.91
C PRO A 57 -3.03 -9.48 16.34
N GLY A 58 -2.23 -8.75 17.12
CA GLY A 58 -0.94 -9.23 17.58
C GLY A 58 0.25 -8.88 16.68
N GLY A 59 0.04 -8.60 15.41
CA GLY A 59 1.08 -8.09 14.49
C GLY A 59 2.43 -8.81 14.56
N ILE A 60 3.49 -8.08 14.23
CA ILE A 60 4.89 -8.53 14.32
C ILE A 60 5.60 -7.80 15.47
N GLY A 61 6.49 -8.51 16.14
CA GLY A 61 7.37 -7.95 17.18
C GLY A 61 6.88 -8.14 18.62
N PRO A 62 7.81 -8.38 19.55
CA PRO A 62 7.46 -8.77 20.92
C PRO A 62 7.06 -7.60 21.84
N ARG A 63 7.47 -6.38 21.52
CA ARG A 63 7.24 -5.20 22.37
C ARG A 63 6.39 -4.12 21.70
N ARG A 64 6.57 -3.94 20.41
CA ARG A 64 5.81 -3.02 19.58
C ARG A 64 5.24 -3.85 18.46
N THR A 65 3.98 -4.19 18.55
CA THR A 65 3.30 -4.92 17.51
C THR A 65 3.00 -3.98 16.35
N TRP A 66 3.41 -4.37 15.18
CA TRP A 66 3.21 -3.62 13.94
C TRP A 66 2.79 -4.56 12.81
N GLY A 67 2.30 -4.02 11.74
CA GLY A 67 1.86 -4.78 10.58
C GLY A 67 1.35 -3.87 9.48
N THR A 68 0.67 -4.48 8.53
CA THR A 68 -0.13 -3.79 7.53
C THR A 68 -1.55 -3.61 8.06
N ILE A 69 -2.15 -2.47 7.78
CA ILE A 69 -3.53 -2.14 8.08
C ILE A 69 -4.17 -1.62 6.80
N ILE A 70 -5.32 -2.15 6.42
CA ILE A 70 -6.21 -1.50 5.45
C ILE A 70 -7.25 -0.77 6.27
N ALA A 71 -7.35 0.54 6.13
CA ALA A 71 -8.31 1.36 6.87
C ALA A 71 -9.15 2.20 5.91
N ALA A 72 -10.41 2.41 6.24
CA ALA A 72 -11.34 3.24 5.47
C ALA A 72 -12.09 4.20 6.37
N ARG A 73 -12.42 5.38 5.82
CA ARG A 73 -13.20 6.41 6.48
C ARG A 73 -14.55 6.54 5.79
N GLU A 74 -15.63 6.34 6.54
CA GLU A 74 -17.01 6.42 6.03
C GLU A 74 -17.35 5.44 4.89
N ILE A 75 -16.42 4.54 4.54
CA ILE A 75 -16.58 3.44 3.57
C ILE A 75 -16.47 2.12 4.34
N GLU A 76 -17.31 1.17 4.02
CA GLU A 76 -17.30 -0.16 4.63
C GLU A 76 -16.22 -1.03 3.98
N LEU A 77 -15.48 -1.79 4.83
CA LEU A 77 -14.54 -2.81 4.40
C LEU A 77 -14.98 -4.17 4.91
N GLU A 78 -14.99 -5.16 4.04
CA GLU A 78 -15.12 -6.56 4.42
C GLU A 78 -13.85 -7.34 4.08
N GLU A 79 -13.52 -8.38 4.87
CA GLU A 79 -12.43 -9.28 4.52
C GLU A 79 -12.78 -10.04 3.23
N ALA A 80 -11.97 -9.90 2.20
CA ALA A 80 -12.23 -10.52 0.90
C ALA A 80 -12.15 -12.05 0.99
N LYS A 81 -13.12 -12.72 0.35
CA LYS A 81 -13.24 -14.18 0.34
C LYS A 81 -12.93 -14.71 -1.05
N PHE A 82 -11.78 -15.35 -1.21
CA PHE A 82 -11.39 -16.00 -2.46
C PHE A 82 -10.69 -17.34 -2.21
N LYS A 83 -10.57 -18.13 -3.26
CA LYS A 83 -10.02 -19.47 -3.18
C LYS A 83 -8.51 -19.47 -3.39
N ARG A 84 -7.76 -19.68 -2.33
CA ARG A 84 -6.29 -19.86 -2.42
C ARG A 84 -5.92 -21.20 -3.03
N ASN A 85 -4.92 -21.22 -3.90
CA ASN A 85 -4.37 -22.43 -4.49
C ASN A 85 -3.27 -23.02 -3.58
N PRO A 86 -3.51 -24.14 -2.86
CA PRO A 86 -2.54 -24.69 -1.93
C PRO A 86 -1.27 -25.22 -2.58
N LYS A 87 -1.24 -25.40 -3.92
CA LYS A 87 -0.03 -25.81 -4.65
C LYS A 87 0.93 -24.64 -4.85
N ARG A 88 0.41 -23.42 -5.09
CA ARG A 88 1.23 -22.20 -5.16
C ARG A 88 1.92 -21.89 -3.85
N ILE A 89 1.21 -22.11 -2.76
CA ILE A 89 1.65 -21.85 -1.39
C ILE A 89 2.89 -22.68 -1.01
N LYS A 90 3.11 -23.84 -1.63
CA LYS A 90 4.23 -24.76 -1.30
C LYS A 90 5.56 -24.34 -1.92
N GLU A 91 5.54 -23.52 -2.95
CA GLU A 91 6.74 -23.16 -3.73
C GLU A 91 7.38 -21.84 -3.24
N TYR A 92 6.67 -21.05 -2.45
CA TYR A 92 7.10 -19.71 -2.01
C TYR A 92 6.96 -19.55 -0.51
N ILE A 93 7.83 -18.71 0.07
CA ILE A 93 7.74 -18.31 1.47
C ILE A 93 6.47 -17.45 1.62
N HIS A 94 5.56 -17.88 2.47
CA HIS A 94 4.38 -17.09 2.79
C HIS A 94 4.76 -15.75 3.38
N PRO A 95 4.15 -14.65 2.94
CA PRO A 95 4.19 -13.40 3.68
C PRO A 95 3.77 -13.66 5.13
N HIS A 96 4.37 -12.95 6.06
CA HIS A 96 3.90 -13.01 7.44
C HIS A 96 2.44 -12.54 7.48
N PRO A 97 1.50 -13.26 8.17
CA PRO A 97 0.08 -12.91 8.14
C PRO A 97 -0.24 -11.45 8.47
N ALA A 98 0.61 -10.78 9.24
CA ALA A 98 0.43 -9.37 9.57
C ALA A 98 1.00 -8.40 8.51
N THR A 99 1.52 -8.88 7.38
CA THR A 99 2.09 -8.03 6.32
C THR A 99 1.26 -8.02 5.04
N LEU A 100 0.23 -8.85 4.96
CA LEU A 100 -0.64 -8.97 3.80
C LEU A 100 -2.09 -9.11 4.24
N HIS A 101 -2.94 -8.21 3.76
CA HIS A 101 -4.38 -8.24 3.97
C HIS A 101 -5.11 -8.00 2.67
N THR A 102 -6.32 -8.55 2.55
CA THR A 102 -7.18 -8.37 1.38
C THR A 102 -8.58 -8.00 1.85
N ALA A 103 -9.10 -6.91 1.32
CA ALA A 103 -10.39 -6.36 1.70
C ALA A 103 -11.23 -5.99 0.47
N ASP A 104 -12.54 -6.25 0.53
CA ASP A 104 -13.51 -5.68 -0.39
C ASP A 104 -13.90 -4.29 0.10
N ILE A 105 -13.83 -3.30 -0.80
CA ILE A 105 -14.29 -1.93 -0.59
C ILE A 105 -15.75 -1.88 -1.04
N LEU A 106 -16.67 -1.60 -0.11
CA LEU A 106 -18.10 -1.59 -0.38
C LEU A 106 -18.62 -0.17 -0.57
N ILE A 107 -19.35 0.07 -1.66
CA ILE A 107 -20.06 1.30 -1.94
C ILE A 107 -21.53 0.97 -2.14
N ASP A 108 -22.39 1.59 -1.36
CA ASP A 108 -23.84 1.33 -1.37
C ASP A 108 -24.19 -0.16 -1.16
N GLY A 109 -23.31 -0.91 -0.50
CA GLY A 109 -23.46 -2.34 -0.21
C GLY A 109 -22.94 -3.30 -1.29
N ASP A 110 -22.44 -2.78 -2.41
CA ASP A 110 -21.83 -3.56 -3.48
C ASP A 110 -20.30 -3.45 -3.46
N THR A 111 -19.58 -4.51 -3.81
CA THR A 111 -18.13 -4.47 -3.94
C THR A 111 -17.74 -3.57 -5.12
N TRP A 112 -17.11 -2.43 -4.82
CA TRP A 112 -16.56 -1.53 -5.82
C TRP A 112 -15.21 -2.03 -6.36
N ALA A 113 -14.33 -2.47 -5.46
CA ALA A 113 -13.04 -3.08 -5.79
C ALA A 113 -12.53 -3.93 -4.62
N THR A 114 -11.58 -4.83 -4.90
CA THR A 114 -10.84 -5.56 -3.86
C THR A 114 -9.44 -4.98 -3.73
N ILE A 115 -9.06 -4.56 -2.53
CA ILE A 115 -7.74 -4.02 -2.23
C ILE A 115 -6.87 -5.04 -1.50
N VAL A 116 -5.63 -5.19 -1.99
CA VAL A 116 -4.56 -5.97 -1.33
C VAL A 116 -3.56 -5.01 -0.75
N GLY A 117 -3.49 -4.95 0.56
CA GLY A 117 -2.50 -4.17 1.30
C GLY A 117 -1.28 -5.03 1.62
N ALA A 118 -0.11 -4.65 1.14
CA ALA A 118 1.09 -5.47 1.19
C ALA A 118 2.32 -4.74 1.76
N TYR A 119 3.11 -5.46 2.55
CA TYR A 119 4.42 -5.03 3.01
C TYR A 119 5.47 -6.09 2.69
N GLY A 120 6.48 -5.71 1.93
CA GLY A 120 7.62 -6.55 1.54
C GLY A 120 8.55 -6.84 2.72
N PHE A 121 8.06 -7.55 3.74
CA PHE A 121 8.80 -7.87 4.96
C PHE A 121 9.91 -8.88 4.71
N MET A 122 11.13 -8.49 5.09
CA MET A 122 12.34 -9.31 4.97
C MET A 122 12.94 -9.59 6.35
N PRO A 123 12.59 -10.70 7.00
CA PRO A 123 13.07 -10.98 8.37
C PRO A 123 14.60 -11.12 8.46
N ASP A 124 15.27 -11.52 7.38
CA ASP A 124 16.71 -11.83 7.37
C ASP A 124 17.54 -11.02 6.34
N SER A 125 17.01 -9.91 5.83
CA SER A 125 17.66 -9.00 4.87
C SER A 125 18.21 -9.65 3.59
N LYS A 126 17.82 -10.87 3.26
CA LYS A 126 18.45 -11.64 2.18
C LYS A 126 17.74 -11.60 0.84
N ASN A 127 16.43 -11.43 0.77
CA ASN A 127 15.73 -11.39 -0.52
C ASN A 127 14.33 -10.78 -0.41
N GLY A 128 14.16 -9.52 -0.82
CA GLY A 128 12.85 -8.91 -1.06
C GLY A 128 12.00 -9.67 -2.09
N TRP A 129 12.64 -10.45 -2.94
CA TRP A 129 12.01 -11.31 -3.93
C TRP A 129 11.04 -12.34 -3.34
N ASP A 130 11.38 -13.01 -2.25
CA ASP A 130 10.52 -14.04 -1.67
C ASP A 130 9.22 -13.43 -1.12
N ALA A 131 9.31 -12.24 -0.51
CA ALA A 131 8.13 -11.53 -0.04
C ALA A 131 7.26 -11.05 -1.22
N ALA A 132 7.87 -10.47 -2.26
CA ALA A 132 7.17 -10.03 -3.46
C ALA A 132 6.47 -11.19 -4.17
N LEU A 133 7.13 -12.33 -4.34
CA LEU A 133 6.51 -13.52 -4.93
C LEU A 133 5.34 -14.04 -4.10
N GLY A 134 5.42 -13.98 -2.78
CA GLY A 134 4.30 -14.33 -1.89
C GLY A 134 3.10 -13.41 -2.09
N ILE A 135 3.34 -12.10 -2.20
CA ILE A 135 2.32 -11.08 -2.48
C ILE A 135 1.69 -11.33 -3.86
N VAL A 136 2.51 -11.54 -4.89
CA VAL A 136 2.05 -11.84 -6.25
C VAL A 136 1.18 -13.10 -6.28
N ASN A 137 1.56 -14.17 -5.58
CA ASN A 137 0.74 -15.38 -5.53
C ASN A 137 -0.64 -15.16 -4.91
N GLU A 138 -0.73 -14.34 -3.87
CA GLU A 138 -2.03 -13.97 -3.28
C GLU A 138 -2.89 -13.22 -4.30
N CYS A 139 -2.31 -12.27 -5.03
CA CYS A 139 -3.01 -11.53 -6.08
C CYS A 139 -3.42 -12.42 -7.25
N VAL A 140 -2.58 -13.37 -7.68
CA VAL A 140 -2.96 -14.33 -8.72
C VAL A 140 -4.15 -15.18 -8.28
N ASP A 141 -4.17 -15.66 -7.04
CA ASP A 141 -5.30 -16.44 -6.53
C ASP A 141 -6.59 -15.62 -6.46
N LEU A 142 -6.48 -14.32 -6.14
CA LEU A 142 -7.58 -13.37 -6.15
C LEU A 142 -8.14 -13.16 -7.57
N LEU A 143 -7.28 -12.86 -8.54
CA LEU A 143 -7.65 -12.68 -9.96
C LEU A 143 -8.23 -13.97 -10.56
N ASP A 144 -7.62 -15.14 -10.31
CA ASP A 144 -8.13 -16.45 -10.73
C ASP A 144 -9.52 -16.77 -10.14
N SER A 145 -9.91 -16.11 -9.05
CA SER A 145 -11.23 -16.23 -8.45
C SER A 145 -12.30 -15.35 -9.11
N GLY A 146 -11.92 -14.60 -10.14
CA GLY A 146 -12.82 -13.77 -10.95
C GLY A 146 -13.00 -12.34 -10.44
N ASN A 147 -12.07 -11.84 -9.61
CA ASN A 147 -12.06 -10.43 -9.23
C ASN A 147 -11.46 -9.60 -10.37
N GLU A 148 -12.28 -8.76 -10.99
CA GLU A 148 -11.89 -7.94 -12.14
C GLU A 148 -11.36 -6.57 -11.73
N ARG A 149 -11.73 -6.07 -10.55
CA ARG A 149 -11.36 -4.75 -10.01
C ARG A 149 -10.47 -4.94 -8.78
N VAL A 150 -9.16 -4.99 -9.01
CA VAL A 150 -8.16 -5.25 -7.97
C VAL A 150 -7.19 -4.08 -7.85
N ILE A 151 -6.93 -3.68 -6.61
CA ILE A 151 -5.90 -2.71 -6.23
C ILE A 151 -4.86 -3.43 -5.38
N LEU A 152 -3.59 -3.36 -5.77
CA LEU A 152 -2.47 -3.82 -4.96
C LEU A 152 -1.65 -2.62 -4.51
N ALA A 153 -1.59 -2.36 -3.22
CA ALA A 153 -0.94 -1.17 -2.67
C ALA A 153 -0.05 -1.49 -1.46
N GLY A 154 1.05 -0.77 -1.32
CA GLY A 154 1.94 -0.93 -0.17
C GLY A 154 3.39 -0.59 -0.43
N ASP A 155 4.23 -0.92 0.56
CA ASP A 155 5.69 -0.84 0.48
C ASP A 155 6.25 -2.23 0.15
N PHE A 156 6.84 -2.37 -1.01
CA PHE A 156 7.39 -3.64 -1.48
C PHE A 156 8.85 -3.86 -1.08
N ASN A 157 9.53 -2.82 -0.58
CA ASN A 157 10.97 -2.86 -0.29
C ASN A 157 11.82 -3.30 -1.49
N LEU A 158 11.32 -3.11 -2.70
CA LEU A 158 11.97 -3.41 -3.97
C LEU A 158 12.05 -2.17 -4.86
N TRP A 159 13.10 -2.09 -5.66
CA TRP A 159 13.21 -1.04 -6.66
C TRP A 159 12.25 -1.28 -7.83
N PRO A 160 11.82 -0.21 -8.55
CA PRO A 160 10.95 -0.36 -9.72
C PRO A 160 11.44 -1.42 -10.72
N LYS A 161 12.73 -1.40 -11.07
CA LYS A 161 13.36 -2.37 -11.98
C LYS A 161 13.20 -3.84 -11.55
N ASP A 162 12.95 -4.06 -10.26
CA ASP A 162 12.83 -5.39 -9.68
C ASP A 162 11.35 -5.79 -9.51
N ILE A 163 10.47 -4.89 -9.04
CA ILE A 163 9.06 -5.22 -8.80
C ILE A 163 8.21 -5.16 -10.07
N LEU A 164 8.40 -4.16 -10.95
CA LEU A 164 7.56 -3.98 -12.13
C LEU A 164 7.52 -5.22 -13.03
N PRO A 165 8.65 -5.85 -13.41
CA PRO A 165 8.62 -7.06 -14.24
C PRO A 165 7.89 -8.24 -13.56
N VAL A 166 7.91 -8.31 -12.22
CA VAL A 166 7.21 -9.38 -11.49
C VAL A 166 5.71 -9.16 -11.53
N VAL A 167 5.25 -7.93 -11.34
CA VAL A 167 3.82 -7.58 -11.38
C VAL A 167 3.29 -7.71 -12.81
N GLU A 168 3.93 -7.09 -13.78
CA GLU A 168 3.52 -7.11 -15.20
C GLU A 168 3.43 -8.54 -15.77
N ASN A 169 4.46 -9.37 -15.53
CA ASN A 169 4.52 -10.72 -16.10
C ASN A 169 3.59 -11.74 -15.42
N ASN A 170 3.14 -11.49 -14.19
CA ASN A 170 2.35 -12.46 -13.42
C ASN A 170 0.91 -12.02 -13.15
N LEU A 171 0.63 -10.72 -13.14
CA LEU A 171 -0.66 -10.19 -12.69
C LEU A 171 -1.38 -9.37 -13.77
N GLU A 172 -0.69 -8.93 -14.82
CA GLU A 172 -1.23 -8.00 -15.82
C GLU A 172 -1.82 -6.72 -15.17
N LEU A 173 -1.26 -6.31 -14.01
CA LEU A 173 -1.64 -5.09 -13.34
C LEU A 173 -0.86 -3.89 -13.88
N VAL A 174 -1.54 -2.76 -13.95
CA VAL A 174 -0.99 -1.48 -14.38
C VAL A 174 -0.31 -0.78 -13.20
N ASP A 175 0.93 -0.34 -13.40
CA ASP A 175 1.61 0.56 -12.46
C ASP A 175 1.05 1.97 -12.59
N ILE A 176 0.29 2.41 -11.60
CA ILE A 176 -0.33 3.74 -11.62
C ILE A 176 0.70 4.87 -11.59
N MET A 177 1.85 4.62 -10.95
CA MET A 177 2.95 5.58 -10.91
C MET A 177 3.58 5.76 -12.29
N GLY A 178 3.61 4.69 -13.10
CA GLY A 178 4.07 4.71 -14.49
C GLY A 178 3.12 5.45 -15.42
N LEU A 179 1.80 5.39 -15.19
CA LEU A 179 0.81 6.14 -15.99
C LEU A 179 1.06 7.66 -15.99
N VAL A 180 1.63 8.18 -14.91
CA VAL A 180 1.93 9.62 -14.80
C VAL A 180 2.96 10.08 -15.85
N ASP A 181 3.86 9.19 -16.28
CA ASP A 181 4.84 9.48 -17.32
C ASP A 181 4.20 9.54 -18.73
N ASP A 182 3.21 8.66 -18.97
CA ASP A 182 2.52 8.54 -20.24
C ASP A 182 1.35 9.54 -20.39
N LEU A 183 0.74 9.94 -19.25
CA LEU A 183 -0.41 10.84 -19.19
C LEU A 183 -0.10 12.05 -18.29
N PRO A 184 0.70 13.03 -18.79
CA PRO A 184 1.14 14.17 -18.00
C PRO A 184 0.00 15.04 -17.44
N GLU A 185 -1.21 14.92 -17.98
CA GLU A 185 -2.42 15.55 -17.43
C GLU A 185 -2.87 14.98 -16.09
N LEU A 186 -2.44 13.76 -15.74
CA LEU A 186 -2.69 13.16 -14.43
C LEU A 186 -1.71 13.66 -13.35
N LYS A 187 -0.68 14.37 -13.74
CA LYS A 187 0.24 14.98 -12.77
C LYS A 187 -0.45 16.08 -12.00
N GLY A 188 -0.60 15.87 -10.71
CA GLY A 188 -0.64 16.98 -9.75
C GLY A 188 0.66 17.79 -9.87
N ALA A 189 0.61 19.08 -9.70
CA ALA A 189 1.50 20.20 -9.97
C ALA A 189 3.05 20.06 -9.93
N VAL A 190 3.67 18.88 -9.89
CA VAL A 190 5.14 18.78 -9.76
C VAL A 190 5.75 17.98 -10.90
N GLY A 191 6.61 18.67 -11.68
CA GLY A 191 7.29 18.11 -12.84
C GLY A 191 8.46 17.19 -12.50
N GLY A 192 8.25 15.91 -12.50
CA GLY A 192 9.29 14.88 -12.39
C GLY A 192 8.74 13.52 -12.80
N SER A 193 9.57 12.71 -13.46
CA SER A 193 9.14 11.41 -13.99
C SER A 193 9.10 10.28 -12.94
N ARG A 194 9.27 10.56 -11.66
CA ARG A 194 9.23 9.55 -10.59
C ARG A 194 8.76 10.12 -9.27
N ILE A 195 8.02 9.31 -8.53
CA ILE A 195 7.55 9.65 -7.20
C ILE A 195 8.54 9.07 -6.17
N TRP A 196 9.27 9.95 -5.46
CA TRP A 196 10.22 9.53 -4.43
C TRP A 196 9.51 9.27 -3.11
N THR A 197 9.27 8.01 -2.80
CA THR A 197 8.50 7.61 -1.61
C THR A 197 9.36 7.34 -0.37
N HIS A 198 10.64 7.04 -0.53
CA HIS A 198 11.52 6.70 0.60
C HIS A 198 12.83 7.49 0.58
N LYS A 199 13.33 7.81 1.77
CA LYS A 199 14.62 8.44 2.02
C LYS A 199 15.51 7.53 2.87
N ASN A 200 16.56 6.99 2.24
CA ASN A 200 17.49 6.08 2.91
C ASN A 200 18.49 6.85 3.79
N GLY A 201 18.05 7.19 5.00
CA GLY A 201 18.86 7.84 6.03
C GLY A 201 18.46 9.27 6.36
N ASN A 202 19.12 9.87 7.36
CA ASN A 202 18.77 11.18 7.91
C ASN A 202 19.51 12.35 7.25
N SER A 203 20.47 12.09 6.37
CA SER A 203 21.21 13.15 5.66
C SER A 203 20.29 13.89 4.69
N PRO A 204 20.43 15.22 4.51
CA PRO A 204 19.74 15.94 3.43
C PRO A 204 20.03 15.38 2.04
N ASN A 205 21.22 14.78 1.86
CA ASN A 205 21.67 14.17 0.61
C ASN A 205 21.47 12.64 0.59
N ALA A 206 20.64 12.08 1.48
CA ALA A 206 20.36 10.66 1.48
C ALA A 206 19.69 10.24 0.16
N ALA A 207 20.02 9.04 -0.31
CA ALA A 207 19.44 8.52 -1.54
C ALA A 207 17.93 8.44 -1.42
N ARG A 208 17.24 8.91 -2.45
CA ARG A 208 15.80 8.80 -2.60
C ARG A 208 15.49 7.51 -3.34
N GLN A 209 14.41 6.85 -2.96
CA GLN A 209 13.99 5.57 -3.50
C GLN A 209 12.48 5.58 -3.72
N GLU A 210 12.03 4.80 -4.66
CA GLU A 210 10.62 4.49 -4.90
C GLU A 210 10.42 3.03 -4.46
N LEU A 211 9.72 2.83 -3.35
CA LEU A 211 9.50 1.52 -2.71
C LEU A 211 8.02 1.24 -2.45
N ASP A 212 7.20 2.29 -2.45
CA ASP A 212 5.76 2.22 -2.24
C ASP A 212 5.06 2.37 -3.59
N PHE A 213 4.13 1.47 -3.89
CA PHE A 213 3.45 1.40 -5.18
C PHE A 213 1.95 1.22 -5.01
N ILE A 214 1.20 1.63 -6.03
CA ILE A 214 -0.19 1.26 -6.26
C ILE A 214 -0.28 0.69 -7.68
N PHE A 215 -0.72 -0.56 -7.77
CA PHE A 215 -1.02 -1.25 -9.01
C PHE A 215 -2.51 -1.53 -9.09
N THR A 216 -3.07 -1.51 -10.29
CA THR A 216 -4.50 -1.80 -10.49
C THR A 216 -4.72 -2.66 -11.73
N THR A 217 -5.89 -3.30 -11.81
CA THR A 217 -6.38 -3.85 -13.07
C THR A 217 -6.62 -2.74 -14.09
N GLU A 218 -6.57 -3.07 -15.37
CA GLU A 218 -6.74 -2.14 -16.50
C GLU A 218 -8.07 -1.36 -16.40
N GLU A 219 -9.16 -2.04 -16.02
CA GLU A 219 -10.46 -1.42 -15.83
C GLU A 219 -10.42 -0.26 -14.82
N LEU A 220 -9.74 -0.45 -13.67
CA LEU A 220 -9.58 0.61 -12.67
C LEU A 220 -8.60 1.69 -13.13
N ALA A 221 -7.56 1.33 -13.90
CA ALA A 221 -6.60 2.30 -14.42
C ALA A 221 -7.30 3.34 -15.32
N ASP A 222 -8.32 2.93 -16.10
CA ASP A 222 -9.14 3.82 -16.94
C ASP A 222 -9.99 4.83 -16.11
N GLU A 223 -10.21 4.55 -14.85
CA GLU A 223 -10.96 5.43 -13.93
C GLU A 223 -10.06 6.42 -13.17
N VAL A 224 -8.75 6.31 -13.29
CA VAL A 224 -7.81 7.21 -12.60
C VAL A 224 -7.98 8.64 -13.11
N VAL A 225 -8.13 9.58 -12.18
CA VAL A 225 -8.30 11.02 -12.50
C VAL A 225 -7.16 11.87 -11.94
N ALA A 226 -6.49 11.41 -10.91
CA ALA A 226 -5.31 12.08 -10.36
C ALA A 226 -4.37 11.09 -9.66
N VAL A 227 -3.08 11.39 -9.70
CA VAL A 227 -2.04 10.68 -8.95
C VAL A 227 -1.17 11.73 -8.27
N ALA A 228 -0.92 11.58 -6.99
CA ALA A 228 -0.02 12.42 -6.22
C ALA A 228 0.82 11.56 -5.28
N GLY A 229 1.97 12.04 -4.86
CA GLY A 229 2.74 11.28 -3.89
C GLY A 229 4.19 11.69 -3.77
N GLY A 230 4.87 11.02 -2.87
CA GLY A 230 6.26 11.25 -2.59
C GLY A 230 6.52 12.58 -1.90
N ILE A 231 7.82 12.87 -1.74
CA ILE A 231 8.25 14.05 -0.96
C ILE A 231 7.96 15.38 -1.66
N ASP A 232 7.79 15.37 -2.96
CA ASP A 232 7.59 16.60 -3.71
C ASP A 232 6.15 17.13 -3.50
N ASP A 233 5.16 16.24 -3.35
CA ASP A 233 3.79 16.59 -2.99
C ASP A 233 3.58 16.70 -1.47
N PHE A 234 4.34 15.91 -0.69
CA PHE A 234 4.26 15.87 0.78
C PHE A 234 5.60 16.25 1.42
N PRO A 235 6.03 17.53 1.34
CA PRO A 235 7.35 17.93 1.79
C PRO A 235 7.63 17.71 3.28
N ASN A 236 6.59 17.62 4.10
CA ASN A 236 6.67 17.37 5.53
C ASN A 236 6.55 15.88 5.91
N ALA A 237 6.34 14.97 4.94
CA ALA A 237 6.18 13.54 5.22
C ALA A 237 7.40 12.96 5.92
N TRP A 238 8.61 13.37 5.52
CA TRP A 238 9.85 12.89 6.14
C TRP A 238 10.13 13.44 7.55
N ASP A 239 9.31 14.35 8.05
CA ASP A 239 9.33 14.75 9.46
C ASP A 239 8.57 13.73 10.33
N VAL A 240 7.67 12.95 9.74
CA VAL A 240 6.83 11.96 10.42
C VAL A 240 7.24 10.51 10.16
N SER A 241 7.69 10.19 8.94
CA SER A 241 8.23 8.89 8.53
C SER A 241 9.51 9.10 7.73
N ASP A 242 10.19 8.05 7.27
CA ASP A 242 11.18 8.10 6.20
C ASP A 242 10.57 7.76 4.85
N HIS A 243 9.27 7.47 4.83
CA HIS A 243 8.45 7.36 3.64
C HIS A 243 7.50 8.54 3.49
N ALA A 244 7.11 8.82 2.25
CA ALA A 244 6.05 9.73 1.87
C ALA A 244 4.90 8.94 1.22
N PRO A 245 3.65 9.37 1.38
CA PRO A 245 2.50 8.63 0.84
C PRO A 245 2.44 8.69 -0.68
N VAL A 246 1.68 7.73 -1.23
CA VAL A 246 1.22 7.72 -2.63
C VAL A 246 -0.30 7.74 -2.60
N ILE A 247 -0.91 8.51 -3.49
CA ILE A 247 -2.36 8.73 -3.58
C ILE A 247 -2.80 8.53 -5.03
N VAL A 248 -3.96 7.90 -5.18
CA VAL A 248 -4.66 7.77 -6.47
C VAL A 248 -6.12 8.14 -6.25
N ASP A 249 -6.64 9.03 -7.07
CA ASP A 249 -8.06 9.38 -7.11
C ASP A 249 -8.72 8.67 -8.30
N PHE A 250 -9.81 7.95 -8.03
CA PHE A 250 -10.67 7.29 -9.01
C PHE A 250 -11.99 8.03 -9.17
N LYS A 251 -12.61 7.88 -10.37
CA LYS A 251 -13.95 8.45 -10.67
C LYS A 251 -15.03 7.97 -9.72
#